data_9fbc8af1d82357434f43b64fe3f85b8f
#
_entry.id   9fbc8af1d82357434f43b64fe3f85b8f
#
_cell.length_a   1.000
_cell.length_b   1.000
_cell.length_c   1.000
_cell.angle_alpha   90.00
_cell.angle_beta   90.00
_cell.angle_gamma   90.00
#
_symmetry.space_group_name_H-M   'P 1'
#
loop_
_entity.id
_entity.type
_entity.pdbx_description
1 polymer ?
#
loop_
_entity_poly.entity_id
_entity_poly.type
_entity_poly.pdbx_seq_one_letter_code
_entity_poly.pdbx_strand_id
1 'polypeptide(L)'
;MSYANRYFRDLSGQITRIRRTPTAEGVALGIESDEIVYQHDAAGRVLSESGIHGAVGYEWDALSNLTGLTLPGEQKLAWLHYGSGHVSAIRFGQQLVTEFTRDRLHREVRRTQGAREQLRQYDSLGRRTLQRSELSTDVTLPEQALLERLYRYTARGELSGVSDILRGEVDYGYDAEGRLLKHYEARHGHSRAQFSYDAADNLAASDDAVPVTDNRLQHWQALFMKYDHWGNLVSRRNGLYEQHYAYDAENRLVSARGTGPEGRFEARYHYDALGRRTRKIVTTTHGTTDTRFLWQGYRLLQEQQQTGLCSTYIYDPNEAWSPLARVDHLRDQNSGEINWFNTDLNGAPLEVTDERGAVRWSGQYGSFGEVRHQSEGFSRVVNRTAMAHQPLRYAGQYADGETGLHYNLFRYYDPQVGRFIVQDPIGLNGGWNLYQYAPNPLGWIDPLGLCKTESNAGGKNPNPPGQGYHNETYAPKPVKPEDALNRWDDFLGPGPHTNIHPRTGLPDPDRIVSADGKRSIRYGNHEMNSKPTKHHYHEETWTLDPANNVMNVDNLVVRVPILK
;
A
#
# COMPACT_ATOMS: atom_id res chain seq x y z
N MET A 1 7.70 -27.23 -14.27
CA MET A 1 8.10 -25.83 -13.95
C MET A 1 8.06 -25.03 -15.23
N SER A 2 7.28 -23.97 -15.32
CA SER A 2 7.13 -23.20 -16.55
C SER A 2 8.24 -22.16 -16.78
N TYR A 3 9.01 -21.77 -15.75
CA TYR A 3 10.17 -20.88 -15.85
C TYR A 3 11.08 -20.97 -14.60
N ALA A 4 12.26 -20.34 -14.69
CA ALA A 4 13.20 -20.20 -13.59
C ALA A 4 13.62 -18.72 -13.45
N ASN A 5 13.62 -18.22 -12.22
CA ASN A 5 14.22 -16.93 -11.88
C ASN A 5 15.64 -17.14 -11.36
N ARG A 6 16.60 -16.36 -11.90
CA ARG A 6 17.98 -16.32 -11.43
C ARG A 6 18.32 -14.95 -10.88
N TYR A 7 18.92 -14.95 -9.69
CA TYR A 7 19.36 -13.74 -8.99
C TYR A 7 20.88 -13.65 -9.07
N PHE A 8 21.38 -12.59 -9.65
CA PHE A 8 22.80 -12.31 -9.72
C PHE A 8 23.13 -11.26 -8.66
N ARG A 9 24.24 -11.47 -7.97
CA ARG A 9 24.70 -10.58 -6.90
C ARG A 9 26.12 -10.14 -7.17
N ASP A 10 26.47 -8.95 -6.66
CA ASP A 10 27.85 -8.49 -6.58
C ASP A 10 28.61 -9.11 -5.41
N LEU A 11 29.85 -8.70 -5.22
CA LEU A 11 30.71 -9.17 -4.13
C LEU A 11 30.21 -8.72 -2.75
N SER A 12 29.41 -7.68 -2.67
CA SER A 12 28.77 -7.18 -1.45
C SER A 12 27.45 -7.89 -1.14
N GLY A 13 27.01 -8.83 -2.00
CA GLY A 13 25.77 -9.58 -1.86
C GLY A 13 24.53 -8.87 -2.40
N GLN A 14 24.67 -7.67 -3.00
CA GLN A 14 23.55 -6.91 -3.55
C GLN A 14 23.07 -7.52 -4.88
N ILE A 15 21.75 -7.52 -5.10
CA ILE A 15 21.16 -8.00 -6.35
C ILE A 15 21.47 -6.98 -7.46
N THR A 16 22.25 -7.40 -8.45
CA THR A 16 22.56 -6.58 -9.63
C THR A 16 21.65 -6.93 -10.81
N ARG A 17 21.08 -8.14 -10.83
CA ARG A 17 20.21 -8.59 -11.91
C ARG A 17 19.28 -9.69 -11.46
N ILE A 18 18.06 -9.64 -11.96
CA ILE A 18 17.07 -10.72 -11.85
C ILE A 18 16.69 -11.12 -13.28
N ARG A 19 16.85 -12.39 -13.63
CA ARG A 19 16.49 -12.89 -14.96
C ARG A 19 15.49 -14.02 -14.85
N ARG A 20 14.35 -13.88 -15.51
CA ARG A 20 13.38 -14.94 -15.74
C ARG A 20 13.67 -15.60 -17.10
N THR A 21 13.81 -16.92 -17.08
CA THR A 21 14.00 -17.72 -18.29
C THR A 21 12.87 -18.76 -18.36
N PRO A 22 11.95 -18.67 -19.34
CA PRO A 22 10.90 -19.66 -19.52
C PRO A 22 11.48 -21.00 -19.97
N THR A 23 10.87 -22.11 -19.55
CA THR A 23 11.10 -23.44 -20.12
C THR A 23 10.35 -23.58 -21.44
N ALA A 24 10.57 -24.68 -22.18
CA ALA A 24 9.80 -24.98 -23.39
C ALA A 24 8.28 -25.01 -23.12
N GLU A 25 7.85 -25.57 -21.98
CA GLU A 25 6.48 -25.54 -21.52
C GLU A 25 6.00 -24.12 -21.22
N GLY A 26 6.85 -23.31 -20.57
CA GLY A 26 6.54 -21.91 -20.28
C GLY A 26 6.37 -21.06 -21.53
N VAL A 27 7.22 -21.26 -22.54
CA VAL A 27 7.05 -20.60 -23.86
C VAL A 27 5.72 -20.99 -24.51
N ALA A 28 5.35 -22.27 -24.45
CA ALA A 28 4.06 -22.75 -24.96
C ALA A 28 2.86 -22.14 -24.21
N LEU A 29 3.04 -21.76 -22.94
CA LEU A 29 2.06 -21.04 -22.12
C LEU A 29 2.12 -19.50 -22.28
N GLY A 30 2.98 -18.99 -23.20
CA GLY A 30 3.11 -17.55 -23.47
C GLY A 30 3.94 -16.80 -22.43
N ILE A 31 4.76 -17.47 -21.63
CA ILE A 31 5.66 -16.82 -20.69
C ILE A 31 6.88 -16.30 -21.46
N GLU A 32 7.12 -15.01 -21.35
CA GLU A 32 8.27 -14.33 -21.98
C GLU A 32 9.47 -14.30 -21.03
N SER A 33 10.68 -14.26 -21.62
CA SER A 33 11.88 -13.94 -20.85
C SER A 33 11.84 -12.49 -20.38
N ASP A 34 12.32 -12.24 -19.17
CA ASP A 34 12.37 -10.89 -18.59
C ASP A 34 13.66 -10.70 -17.81
N GLU A 35 14.13 -9.47 -17.77
CA GLU A 35 15.34 -9.10 -17.03
C GLU A 35 15.17 -7.74 -16.35
N ILE A 36 15.51 -7.70 -15.06
CA ILE A 36 15.58 -6.48 -14.27
C ILE A 36 17.03 -6.30 -13.85
N VAL A 37 17.60 -5.12 -14.09
CA VAL A 37 19.00 -4.79 -13.79
C VAL A 37 19.05 -3.63 -12.81
N TYR A 38 19.84 -3.79 -11.75
CA TYR A 38 20.10 -2.78 -10.74
C TYR A 38 21.53 -2.29 -10.80
N GLN A 39 21.71 -0.98 -10.58
CA GLN A 39 23.00 -0.37 -10.29
C GLN A 39 22.95 0.22 -8.89
N HIS A 40 24.04 0.08 -8.13
CA HIS A 40 24.14 0.57 -6.77
C HIS A 40 25.33 1.52 -6.63
N ASP A 41 25.26 2.43 -5.67
CA ASP A 41 26.42 3.20 -5.24
C ASP A 41 27.26 2.41 -4.21
N ALA A 42 28.37 3.01 -3.76
CA ALA A 42 29.25 2.39 -2.77
C ALA A 42 28.60 2.19 -1.38
N ALA A 43 27.52 2.91 -1.08
CA ALA A 43 26.75 2.75 0.15
C ALA A 43 25.62 1.70 0.02
N GLY A 44 25.48 1.07 -1.16
CA GLY A 44 24.48 0.05 -1.42
C GLY A 44 23.11 0.56 -1.81
N ARG A 45 22.98 1.87 -2.08
CA ARG A 45 21.71 2.46 -2.50
C ARG A 45 21.53 2.28 -4.00
N VAL A 46 20.30 1.99 -4.43
CA VAL A 46 19.97 1.82 -5.84
C VAL A 46 20.17 3.17 -6.57
N LEU A 47 20.96 3.18 -7.62
CA LEU A 47 21.15 4.29 -8.54
C LEU A 47 20.28 4.17 -9.79
N SER A 48 20.02 2.94 -10.23
CA SER A 48 19.06 2.69 -11.30
C SER A 48 18.42 1.33 -11.20
N GLU A 49 17.16 1.26 -11.64
CA GLU A 49 16.39 0.04 -11.85
C GLU A 49 15.93 0.03 -13.31
N SER A 50 16.39 -0.94 -14.11
CA SER A 50 16.06 -1.06 -15.53
C SER A 50 15.27 -2.32 -15.79
N GLY A 51 14.14 -2.19 -16.48
CA GLY A 51 13.27 -3.30 -16.91
C GLY A 51 12.76 -3.09 -18.33
N ILE A 52 11.75 -3.88 -18.72
CA ILE A 52 11.20 -3.89 -20.09
C ILE A 52 10.67 -2.52 -20.56
N HIS A 53 10.28 -1.62 -19.67
CA HIS A 53 9.71 -0.31 -20.01
C HIS A 53 10.69 0.85 -19.80
N GLY A 54 11.96 0.56 -19.59
CA GLY A 54 13.03 1.55 -19.44
C GLY A 54 13.64 1.54 -18.04
N ALA A 55 14.47 2.54 -17.79
CA ALA A 55 15.21 2.70 -16.55
C ALA A 55 14.62 3.83 -15.69
N VAL A 56 14.55 3.60 -14.39
CA VAL A 56 14.30 4.62 -13.37
C VAL A 56 15.63 4.91 -12.69
N GLY A 57 16.08 6.16 -12.74
CA GLY A 57 17.28 6.63 -12.03
C GLY A 57 16.93 7.19 -10.66
N TYR A 58 17.83 7.07 -9.68
CA TYR A 58 17.65 7.51 -8.30
C TYR A 58 18.77 8.45 -7.90
N GLU A 59 18.43 9.57 -7.27
CA GLU A 59 19.37 10.54 -6.72
C GLU A 59 19.21 10.59 -5.19
N TRP A 60 20.34 10.57 -4.47
CA TRP A 60 20.37 10.52 -3.01
C TRP A 60 21.25 11.61 -2.44
N ASP A 61 20.86 12.18 -1.30
CA ASP A 61 21.74 13.05 -0.53
C ASP A 61 22.73 12.27 0.35
N ALA A 62 23.60 13.00 1.05
CA ALA A 62 24.58 12.41 1.96
C ALA A 62 23.96 11.67 3.16
N LEU A 63 22.73 12.01 3.52
CA LEU A 63 21.96 11.37 4.61
C LEU A 63 21.11 10.20 4.13
N SER A 64 21.27 9.80 2.84
CA SER A 64 20.48 8.75 2.18
C SER A 64 18.99 9.06 2.04
N ASN A 65 18.61 10.34 1.99
CA ASN A 65 17.27 10.73 1.57
C ASN A 65 17.19 10.69 0.04
N LEU A 66 16.07 10.17 -0.49
CA LEU A 66 15.80 10.21 -1.92
C LEU A 66 15.49 11.64 -2.34
N THR A 67 16.36 12.25 -3.15
CA THR A 67 16.21 13.63 -3.61
C THR A 67 15.65 13.74 -5.02
N GLY A 68 15.79 12.68 -5.83
CA GLY A 68 15.30 12.69 -7.20
C GLY A 68 15.05 11.31 -7.80
N LEU A 69 14.11 11.28 -8.73
CA LEU A 69 13.91 10.18 -9.68
C LEU A 69 13.96 10.72 -11.10
N THR A 70 14.64 9.99 -11.97
CA THR A 70 14.62 10.23 -13.43
C THR A 70 13.82 9.11 -14.09
N LEU A 71 12.77 9.47 -14.83
CA LEU A 71 11.91 8.53 -15.55
C LEU A 71 12.53 8.19 -16.93
N PRO A 72 12.08 7.12 -17.60
CA PRO A 72 12.61 6.72 -18.93
C PRO A 72 12.50 7.79 -20.02
N GLY A 73 11.59 8.75 -19.90
CA GLY A 73 11.42 9.90 -20.79
C GLY A 73 12.19 11.15 -20.33
N GLU A 74 13.19 11.00 -19.45
CA GLU A 74 14.02 12.09 -18.90
C GLU A 74 13.28 13.06 -17.97
N GLN A 75 11.98 12.82 -17.64
CA GLN A 75 11.28 13.62 -16.66
C GLN A 75 11.88 13.38 -15.27
N LYS A 76 11.93 14.46 -14.48
CA LYS A 76 12.47 14.42 -13.13
C LYS A 76 11.41 14.70 -12.08
N LEU A 77 11.30 13.81 -11.11
CA LEU A 77 10.67 14.06 -9.81
C LEU A 77 11.74 14.46 -8.82
N ALA A 78 11.51 15.52 -8.04
CA ALA A 78 12.47 15.98 -7.04
C ALA A 78 11.78 16.23 -5.70
N TRP A 79 12.43 15.79 -4.62
CA TRP A 79 12.05 16.02 -3.24
C TRP A 79 13.03 16.97 -2.59
N LEU A 80 12.51 18.10 -2.10
CA LEU A 80 13.28 19.08 -1.34
C LEU A 80 13.15 18.75 0.14
N HIS A 81 14.27 18.61 0.82
CA HIS A 81 14.32 18.24 2.23
C HIS A 81 14.77 19.39 3.11
N TYR A 82 14.40 19.35 4.39
CA TYR A 82 14.97 20.18 5.44
C TYR A 82 15.28 19.33 6.68
N GLY A 83 16.19 19.84 7.53
CA GLY A 83 16.62 19.09 8.72
C GLY A 83 17.21 17.73 8.39
N SER A 84 16.80 16.69 9.11
CA SER A 84 17.32 15.33 8.99
C SER A 84 16.58 14.47 7.95
N GLY A 85 15.82 15.05 7.01
CA GLY A 85 15.17 14.30 5.93
C GLY A 85 13.66 14.52 5.80
N HIS A 86 13.12 15.59 6.39
CA HIS A 86 11.71 15.93 6.22
C HIS A 86 11.49 16.61 4.86
N VAL A 87 10.60 16.04 4.05
CA VAL A 87 10.23 16.63 2.75
C VAL A 87 9.48 17.94 2.97
N SER A 88 9.99 19.03 2.38
CA SER A 88 9.36 20.36 2.39
C SER A 88 8.57 20.66 1.13
N ALA A 89 9.02 20.12 -0.02
CA ALA A 89 8.32 20.31 -1.29
C ALA A 89 8.62 19.16 -2.26
N ILE A 90 7.74 18.99 -3.24
CA ILE A 90 7.91 18.02 -4.35
C ILE A 90 7.74 18.79 -5.67
N ARG A 91 8.56 18.46 -6.66
CA ARG A 91 8.51 19.01 -8.01
C ARG A 91 8.46 17.93 -9.07
N PHE A 92 7.80 18.24 -10.19
CA PHE A 92 7.87 17.48 -11.44
C PHE A 92 8.47 18.42 -12.50
N GLY A 93 9.69 18.13 -12.95
CA GLY A 93 10.46 19.07 -13.75
C GLY A 93 10.62 20.42 -13.03
N GLN A 94 10.14 21.48 -13.66
CA GLN A 94 10.12 22.83 -13.06
C GLN A 94 8.81 23.13 -12.31
N GLN A 95 7.77 22.31 -12.46
CA GLN A 95 6.47 22.55 -11.82
C GLN A 95 6.51 22.15 -10.34
N LEU A 96 6.03 23.04 -9.48
CA LEU A 96 5.80 22.73 -8.07
C LEU A 96 4.54 21.85 -7.95
N VAL A 97 4.69 20.67 -7.38
CA VAL A 97 3.56 19.79 -7.10
C VAL A 97 2.92 20.15 -5.77
N THR A 98 3.71 20.28 -4.72
CA THR A 98 3.21 20.61 -3.37
C THR A 98 4.31 21.13 -2.48
N GLU A 99 3.91 21.94 -1.50
CA GLU A 99 4.73 22.34 -0.35
C GLU A 99 4.05 21.89 0.94
N PHE A 100 4.84 21.49 1.92
CA PHE A 100 4.38 20.98 3.20
C PHE A 100 4.78 21.93 4.35
N THR A 101 3.82 22.21 5.22
CA THR A 101 4.08 22.85 6.52
C THR A 101 3.86 21.81 7.62
N ARG A 102 4.78 21.78 8.60
CA ARG A 102 4.76 20.83 9.70
C ARG A 102 4.72 21.52 11.05
N ASP A 103 4.18 20.84 12.04
CA ASP A 103 4.23 21.26 13.44
C ASP A 103 5.58 20.93 14.09
N ARG A 104 5.71 21.23 15.38
CA ARG A 104 6.95 20.96 16.16
C ARG A 104 7.24 19.46 16.36
N LEU A 105 6.27 18.59 16.10
CA LEU A 105 6.42 17.14 16.13
C LEU A 105 6.66 16.58 14.72
N HIS A 106 6.95 17.45 13.73
CA HIS A 106 7.15 17.14 12.32
C HIS A 106 5.94 16.51 11.62
N ARG A 107 4.73 16.57 12.22
CA ARG A 107 3.50 16.15 11.58
C ARG A 107 3.06 17.18 10.56
N GLU A 108 2.57 16.74 9.43
CA GLU A 108 2.03 17.63 8.41
C GLU A 108 0.74 18.30 8.90
N VAL A 109 0.73 19.63 8.95
CA VAL A 109 -0.45 20.41 9.32
C VAL A 109 -1.06 21.16 8.14
N ARG A 110 -0.28 21.36 7.05
CA ARG A 110 -0.74 22.05 5.84
C ARG A 110 0.03 21.58 4.62
N ARG A 111 -0.65 21.53 3.47
CA ARG A 111 -0.04 21.36 2.14
C ARG A 111 -0.74 22.20 1.09
N THR A 112 0.00 22.56 0.04
CA THR A 112 -0.56 23.21 -1.15
C THR A 112 -0.95 22.14 -2.19
N GLN A 113 -2.05 22.40 -2.92
CA GLN A 113 -2.58 21.52 -3.98
C GLN A 113 -3.17 22.40 -5.11
N GLY A 114 -2.30 23.00 -5.92
CA GLY A 114 -2.70 24.03 -6.89
C GLY A 114 -3.33 25.24 -6.19
N ALA A 115 -4.55 25.61 -6.58
CA ALA A 115 -5.29 26.69 -5.94
C ALA A 115 -5.90 26.30 -4.58
N ARG A 116 -5.71 25.07 -4.09
CA ARG A 116 -6.18 24.63 -2.79
C ARG A 116 -5.08 24.57 -1.75
N GLU A 117 -5.48 24.75 -0.52
CA GLU A 117 -4.69 24.43 0.65
C GLU A 117 -5.41 23.38 1.47
N GLN A 118 -4.70 22.31 1.84
CA GLN A 118 -5.21 21.29 2.73
C GLN A 118 -4.64 21.48 4.13
N LEU A 119 -5.51 21.53 5.13
CA LEU A 119 -5.20 21.61 6.56
C LEU A 119 -5.50 20.27 7.21
N ARG A 120 -4.65 19.87 8.17
CA ARG A 120 -4.81 18.66 8.98
C ARG A 120 -4.69 19.00 10.47
N GLN A 121 -5.53 18.40 11.31
CA GLN A 121 -5.42 18.46 12.76
C GLN A 121 -5.36 17.05 13.34
N TYR A 122 -4.76 16.96 14.50
CA TYR A 122 -4.50 15.67 15.16
C TYR A 122 -4.88 15.76 16.64
N ASP A 123 -5.29 14.64 17.20
CA ASP A 123 -5.48 14.50 18.64
C ASP A 123 -4.13 14.30 19.37
N SER A 124 -4.21 14.16 20.70
CA SER A 124 -3.03 13.94 21.55
C SER A 124 -2.30 12.61 21.28
N LEU A 125 -2.96 11.64 20.61
CA LEU A 125 -2.38 10.36 20.21
C LEU A 125 -1.80 10.41 18.79
N GLY A 126 -1.90 11.57 18.10
CA GLY A 126 -1.39 11.75 16.75
C GLY A 126 -2.33 11.27 15.64
N ARG A 127 -3.60 10.91 15.96
CA ARG A 127 -4.58 10.48 14.97
C ARG A 127 -5.21 11.71 14.32
N ARG A 128 -5.44 11.65 13.01
CA ARG A 128 -6.07 12.75 12.25
C ARG A 128 -7.51 12.93 12.68
N THR A 129 -7.87 14.14 13.17
CA THR A 129 -9.23 14.50 13.59
C THR A 129 -9.93 15.39 12.58
N LEU A 130 -9.16 16.17 11.80
CA LEU A 130 -9.68 17.03 10.75
C LEU A 130 -8.81 16.92 9.50
N GLN A 131 -9.46 16.87 8.36
CA GLN A 131 -8.88 17.13 7.05
C GLN A 131 -9.77 18.12 6.33
N ARG A 132 -9.23 19.29 5.99
CA ARG A 132 -9.97 20.39 5.37
C ARG A 132 -9.19 20.90 4.18
N SER A 133 -9.82 20.98 3.01
CA SER A 133 -9.22 21.57 1.81
C SER A 133 -10.09 22.69 1.30
N GLU A 134 -9.54 23.90 1.26
CA GLU A 134 -10.23 25.12 0.85
C GLU A 134 -9.46 25.81 -0.28
N LEU A 135 -10.19 26.60 -1.09
CA LEU A 135 -9.58 27.41 -2.13
C LEU A 135 -8.79 28.56 -1.50
N SER A 136 -7.66 28.92 -2.10
CA SER A 136 -6.96 30.15 -1.74
C SER A 136 -7.86 31.35 -2.05
N THR A 137 -7.69 32.46 -1.30
CA THR A 137 -8.59 33.61 -1.29
C THR A 137 -8.78 34.31 -2.64
N ASP A 138 -7.91 34.00 -3.62
CA ASP A 138 -7.92 34.67 -4.94
C ASP A 138 -8.75 33.93 -5.99
N VAL A 139 -9.33 32.76 -5.67
CA VAL A 139 -10.09 31.92 -6.59
C VAL A 139 -11.54 31.78 -6.10
N THR A 140 -12.48 32.27 -6.90
CA THR A 140 -13.92 32.11 -6.63
C THR A 140 -14.52 31.00 -7.48
N LEU A 141 -14.73 29.84 -6.89
CA LEU A 141 -15.58 28.78 -7.43
C LEU A 141 -16.78 28.62 -6.50
N PRO A 142 -17.96 29.12 -6.84
CA PRO A 142 -19.08 29.30 -5.91
C PRO A 142 -19.64 28.01 -5.28
N GLU A 143 -19.47 26.87 -5.93
CA GLU A 143 -20.14 25.62 -5.51
C GLU A 143 -19.19 24.56 -4.90
N GLN A 144 -17.89 24.82 -4.80
CA GLN A 144 -16.88 23.82 -4.43
C GLN A 144 -15.82 24.33 -3.44
N ALA A 145 -16.15 25.34 -2.67
CA ALA A 145 -15.15 26.04 -1.86
C ALA A 145 -14.50 25.16 -0.78
N LEU A 146 -15.23 24.22 -0.20
CA LEU A 146 -14.78 23.46 0.96
C LEU A 146 -14.92 21.96 0.76
N LEU A 147 -13.83 21.23 1.04
CA LEU A 147 -13.85 19.78 1.28
C LEU A 147 -13.42 19.57 2.73
N GLU A 148 -14.30 19.03 3.56
CA GLU A 148 -14.02 18.88 4.99
C GLU A 148 -14.45 17.51 5.49
N ARG A 149 -13.60 16.92 6.32
CA ARG A 149 -13.85 15.65 7.04
C ARG A 149 -13.42 15.76 8.49
N LEU A 150 -14.31 15.35 9.37
CA LEU A 150 -14.05 15.18 10.79
C LEU A 150 -14.06 13.69 11.11
N TYR A 151 -12.98 13.23 11.73
CA TYR A 151 -12.81 11.82 12.09
C TYR A 151 -13.04 11.60 13.57
N ARG A 152 -13.80 10.57 13.91
CA ARG A 152 -14.09 10.15 15.29
C ARG A 152 -13.55 8.76 15.51
N TYR A 153 -13.04 8.50 16.70
CA TYR A 153 -12.42 7.22 17.05
C TYR A 153 -13.02 6.61 18.29
N THR A 154 -13.03 5.29 18.36
CA THR A 154 -13.36 4.53 19.60
C THR A 154 -12.25 4.72 20.64
N ALA A 155 -12.51 4.29 21.88
CA ALA A 155 -11.49 4.26 22.92
C ALA A 155 -10.32 3.30 22.60
N ARG A 156 -10.53 2.33 21.72
CA ARG A 156 -9.51 1.38 21.25
C ARG A 156 -8.68 1.92 20.07
N GLY A 157 -9.09 3.05 19.47
CA GLY A 157 -8.41 3.68 18.36
C GLY A 157 -8.99 3.39 16.97
N GLU A 158 -10.03 2.56 16.86
CA GLU A 158 -10.71 2.30 15.59
C GLU A 158 -11.50 3.53 15.14
N LEU A 159 -11.63 3.73 13.83
CA LEU A 159 -12.46 4.80 13.26
C LEU A 159 -13.94 4.54 13.55
N SER A 160 -14.55 5.32 14.44
CA SER A 160 -15.97 5.15 14.80
C SER A 160 -16.93 5.91 13.89
N GLY A 161 -16.44 6.91 13.17
CA GLY A 161 -17.27 7.64 12.21
C GLY A 161 -16.55 8.78 11.53
N VAL A 162 -17.14 9.23 10.43
CA VAL A 162 -16.66 10.37 9.62
C VAL A 162 -17.84 11.30 9.36
N SER A 163 -17.64 12.60 9.60
CA SER A 163 -18.52 13.66 9.12
C SER A 163 -17.89 14.28 7.88
N ASP A 164 -18.45 14.05 6.70
CA ASP A 164 -17.97 14.52 5.41
C ASP A 164 -18.96 15.53 4.84
N ILE A 165 -18.54 16.73 4.50
CA ILE A 165 -19.41 17.79 3.98
C ILE A 165 -20.13 17.39 2.69
N LEU A 166 -19.50 16.54 1.86
CA LEU A 166 -20.07 16.06 0.59
C LEU A 166 -20.91 14.78 0.78
N ARG A 167 -20.45 13.85 1.66
CA ARG A 167 -21.02 12.49 1.83
C ARG A 167 -21.94 12.37 3.03
N GLY A 168 -21.90 13.34 3.95
CA GLY A 168 -22.67 13.33 5.19
C GLY A 168 -22.03 12.49 6.29
N GLU A 169 -22.84 12.05 7.25
CA GLU A 169 -22.39 11.25 8.39
C GLU A 169 -22.28 9.78 8.01
N VAL A 170 -21.17 9.18 8.40
CA VAL A 170 -20.93 7.74 8.31
C VAL A 170 -20.49 7.24 9.68
N ASP A 171 -21.09 6.15 10.16
CA ASP A 171 -20.75 5.52 11.42
C ASP A 171 -20.36 4.05 11.22
N TYR A 172 -19.38 3.61 12.00
CA TYR A 172 -18.83 2.26 11.96
C TYR A 172 -18.93 1.58 13.31
N GLY A 173 -19.16 0.26 13.31
CA GLY A 173 -19.15 -0.56 14.51
C GLY A 173 -18.28 -1.80 14.29
N TYR A 174 -17.62 -2.24 15.36
CA TYR A 174 -16.65 -3.34 15.33
C TYR A 174 -16.99 -4.38 16.39
N ASP A 175 -16.47 -5.60 16.20
CA ASP A 175 -16.47 -6.63 17.23
C ASP A 175 -15.25 -6.51 18.16
N ALA A 176 -15.09 -7.50 19.04
CA ALA A 176 -13.99 -7.53 20.00
C ALA A 176 -12.61 -7.71 19.32
N GLU A 177 -12.57 -8.32 18.15
CA GLU A 177 -11.38 -8.57 17.32
C GLU A 177 -11.05 -7.40 16.38
N GLY A 178 -11.88 -6.33 16.36
CA GLY A 178 -11.70 -5.15 15.50
C GLY A 178 -12.19 -5.35 14.07
N ARG A 179 -13.01 -6.39 13.79
CA ARG A 179 -13.62 -6.61 12.47
C ARG A 179 -14.85 -5.74 12.31
N LEU A 180 -15.07 -5.23 11.09
CA LEU A 180 -16.18 -4.34 10.78
C LEU A 180 -17.52 -5.09 10.86
N LEU A 181 -18.37 -4.73 11.82
CA LEU A 181 -19.73 -5.31 11.97
C LEU A 181 -20.82 -4.45 11.35
N LYS A 182 -20.62 -3.13 11.33
CA LYS A 182 -21.67 -2.18 10.92
C LYS A 182 -21.07 -1.03 10.13
N HIS A 183 -21.73 -0.68 9.05
CA HIS A 183 -21.49 0.52 8.28
C HIS A 183 -22.83 1.21 8.04
N TYR A 184 -22.97 2.43 8.52
CA TYR A 184 -24.18 3.22 8.41
C TYR A 184 -23.91 4.54 7.70
N GLU A 185 -24.65 4.84 6.64
CA GLU A 185 -24.58 6.10 5.88
C GLU A 185 -25.90 6.85 6.02
N ALA A 186 -25.88 8.07 6.60
CA ALA A 186 -27.09 8.84 6.86
C ALA A 186 -27.70 9.48 5.61
N ARG A 187 -26.86 9.88 4.63
CA ARG A 187 -27.28 10.77 3.53
C ARG A 187 -28.00 10.06 2.38
N HIS A 188 -27.72 8.80 2.10
CA HIS A 188 -28.23 8.06 0.94
C HIS A 188 -29.32 7.04 1.33
N GLY A 189 -30.43 7.54 1.92
CA GLY A 189 -31.57 6.69 2.23
C GLY A 189 -31.33 5.75 3.42
N HIS A 190 -30.44 6.12 4.34
CA HIS A 190 -30.12 5.34 5.53
C HIS A 190 -29.61 3.93 5.19
N SER A 191 -28.61 3.85 4.31
CA SER A 191 -27.96 2.59 3.99
C SER A 191 -27.33 1.99 5.25
N ARG A 192 -27.76 0.77 5.60
CA ARG A 192 -27.18 -0.02 6.70
C ARG A 192 -26.63 -1.30 6.14
N ALA A 193 -25.33 -1.51 6.29
CA ALA A 193 -24.72 -2.80 6.07
C ALA A 193 -24.34 -3.42 7.41
N GLN A 194 -24.70 -4.69 7.60
CA GLN A 194 -24.31 -5.48 8.76
C GLN A 194 -23.53 -6.70 8.27
N PHE A 195 -22.50 -7.06 9.00
CA PHE A 195 -21.60 -8.14 8.65
C PHE A 195 -21.47 -9.10 9.82
N SER A 196 -21.35 -10.36 9.52
CA SER A 196 -20.97 -11.41 10.45
C SER A 196 -19.82 -12.21 9.88
N TYR A 197 -19.08 -12.88 10.72
CA TYR A 197 -17.90 -13.64 10.34
C TYR A 197 -17.94 -15.03 10.96
N ASP A 198 -17.45 -16.02 10.22
CA ASP A 198 -17.20 -17.34 10.78
C ASP A 198 -15.89 -17.34 11.63
N ALA A 199 -15.58 -18.50 12.23
CA ALA A 199 -14.38 -18.66 13.06
C ALA A 199 -13.06 -18.51 12.29
N ALA A 200 -13.11 -18.49 10.96
CA ALA A 200 -11.95 -18.31 10.07
C ALA A 200 -11.94 -16.92 9.40
N ASP A 201 -12.70 -15.95 9.95
CA ASP A 201 -12.82 -14.58 9.45
C ASP A 201 -13.39 -14.47 8.02
N ASN A 202 -14.11 -15.48 7.52
CA ASN A 202 -14.86 -15.32 6.29
C ASN A 202 -16.13 -14.54 6.56
N LEU A 203 -16.47 -13.62 5.65
CA LEU A 203 -17.79 -12.96 5.68
C LEU A 203 -18.88 -14.03 5.54
N ALA A 204 -19.81 -14.06 6.51
CA ALA A 204 -21.00 -14.88 6.49
C ALA A 204 -22.16 -14.05 5.93
N ALA A 205 -22.82 -14.55 4.89
CA ALA A 205 -24.13 -14.04 4.50
C ALA A 205 -25.12 -14.41 5.62
N SER A 206 -25.98 -13.45 6.04
CA SER A 206 -26.97 -13.59 7.12
C SER A 206 -27.54 -14.99 7.29
N ASP A 207 -27.64 -15.45 8.55
CA ASP A 207 -28.39 -16.55 9.16
C ASP A 207 -28.46 -17.95 8.49
N ASP A 208 -28.32 -18.09 7.18
CA ASP A 208 -28.22 -19.36 6.45
C ASP A 208 -26.76 -19.62 6.00
N ALA A 209 -25.81 -19.54 6.93
CA ALA A 209 -24.40 -19.68 6.65
C ALA A 209 -24.09 -21.05 6.04
N VAL A 210 -23.94 -21.09 4.71
CA VAL A 210 -23.27 -22.22 4.05
C VAL A 210 -21.83 -22.24 4.56
N PRO A 211 -21.38 -23.34 5.19
CA PRO A 211 -20.02 -23.42 5.71
C PRO A 211 -19.02 -23.16 4.59
N VAL A 212 -18.07 -22.24 4.83
CA VAL A 212 -16.99 -21.95 3.89
C VAL A 212 -15.92 -23.04 4.05
N THR A 213 -15.87 -23.98 3.11
CA THR A 213 -14.87 -25.05 3.13
C THR A 213 -13.54 -24.51 2.59
N ASP A 214 -12.43 -24.77 3.29
CA ASP A 214 -11.07 -24.36 2.91
C ASP A 214 -10.93 -22.84 2.65
N ASN A 215 -11.72 -22.04 3.33
CA ASN A 215 -11.83 -20.58 3.10
C ASN A 215 -12.26 -20.20 1.67
N ARG A 216 -12.80 -21.12 0.86
CA ARG A 216 -13.27 -20.90 -0.51
C ARG A 216 -14.74 -20.51 -0.50
N LEU A 217 -15.02 -19.21 -0.51
CA LEU A 217 -16.37 -18.69 -0.53
C LEU A 217 -17.02 -18.98 -1.90
N GLN A 218 -17.99 -19.89 -1.94
CA GLN A 218 -18.65 -20.32 -3.18
C GLN A 218 -19.87 -19.48 -3.54
N HIS A 219 -20.47 -18.80 -2.54
CA HIS A 219 -21.65 -18.01 -2.71
C HIS A 219 -21.62 -16.78 -1.80
N TRP A 220 -21.96 -15.61 -2.37
CA TRP A 220 -22.12 -14.36 -1.63
C TRP A 220 -23.23 -13.53 -2.28
N GLN A 221 -24.36 -13.34 -1.58
CA GLN A 221 -25.56 -12.70 -2.13
C GLN A 221 -25.96 -13.34 -3.48
N ALA A 222 -25.99 -12.58 -4.58
CA ALA A 222 -26.27 -13.10 -5.93
C ALA A 222 -25.03 -13.61 -6.68
N LEU A 223 -23.84 -13.60 -6.04
CA LEU A 223 -22.57 -13.94 -6.66
C LEU A 223 -22.24 -15.42 -6.41
N PHE A 224 -22.00 -16.17 -7.49
CA PHE A 224 -21.54 -17.57 -7.45
C PHE A 224 -20.09 -17.65 -7.91
N MET A 225 -19.27 -18.41 -7.18
CA MET A 225 -17.83 -18.51 -7.36
C MET A 225 -17.39 -19.99 -7.46
N LYS A 226 -16.47 -20.27 -8.38
CA LYS A 226 -15.84 -21.59 -8.52
C LYS A 226 -14.33 -21.45 -8.45
N TYR A 227 -13.70 -22.39 -7.80
CA TYR A 227 -12.26 -22.42 -7.59
C TYR A 227 -11.64 -23.68 -8.22
N ASP A 228 -10.37 -23.57 -8.64
CA ASP A 228 -9.57 -24.72 -9.01
C ASP A 228 -9.06 -25.47 -7.77
N HIS A 229 -8.28 -26.53 -7.99
CA HIS A 229 -7.71 -27.31 -6.89
C HIS A 229 -6.63 -26.57 -6.09
N TRP A 230 -6.01 -25.53 -6.68
CA TRP A 230 -5.05 -24.64 -6.01
C TRP A 230 -5.71 -23.53 -5.19
N GLY A 231 -7.04 -23.43 -5.28
CA GLY A 231 -7.79 -22.37 -4.58
C GLY A 231 -7.87 -21.07 -5.34
N ASN A 232 -7.55 -21.01 -6.62
CA ASN A 232 -7.73 -19.83 -7.44
C ASN A 232 -9.17 -19.74 -7.94
N LEU A 233 -9.77 -18.55 -7.92
CA LEU A 233 -11.10 -18.29 -8.47
C LEU A 233 -11.07 -18.41 -10.00
N VAL A 234 -11.69 -19.43 -10.56
CA VAL A 234 -11.70 -19.65 -12.02
C VAL A 234 -12.96 -19.17 -12.72
N SER A 235 -14.04 -18.96 -11.98
CA SER A 235 -15.29 -18.42 -12.52
C SER A 235 -16.05 -17.64 -11.46
N ARG A 236 -16.62 -16.52 -11.86
CA ARG A 236 -17.52 -15.67 -11.07
C ARG A 236 -18.76 -15.34 -11.88
N ARG A 237 -19.95 -15.57 -11.32
CA ARG A 237 -21.22 -15.30 -12.00
C ARG A 237 -22.19 -14.54 -11.08
N ASN A 238 -22.79 -13.49 -11.63
CA ASN A 238 -23.88 -12.73 -11.02
C ASN A 238 -25.00 -12.54 -12.06
N GLY A 239 -26.04 -13.34 -11.95
CA GLY A 239 -27.10 -13.36 -12.95
C GLY A 239 -26.59 -13.75 -14.33
N LEU A 240 -26.71 -12.83 -15.31
CA LEU A 240 -26.24 -13.01 -16.70
C LEU A 240 -24.76 -12.62 -16.88
N TYR A 241 -24.13 -12.01 -15.89
CA TYR A 241 -22.74 -11.60 -15.94
C TYR A 241 -21.86 -12.76 -15.47
N GLU A 242 -21.05 -13.29 -16.36
CA GLU A 242 -20.12 -14.36 -16.05
C GLU A 242 -18.72 -13.99 -16.51
N GLN A 243 -17.73 -14.28 -15.66
CA GLN A 243 -16.32 -14.04 -15.91
C GLN A 243 -15.53 -15.33 -15.64
N HIS A 244 -14.50 -15.56 -16.46
CA HIS A 244 -13.58 -16.68 -16.34
C HIS A 244 -12.15 -16.18 -16.25
N TYR A 245 -11.35 -16.83 -15.41
CA TYR A 245 -10.01 -16.44 -15.06
C TYR A 245 -9.03 -17.58 -15.30
N ALA A 246 -7.83 -17.26 -15.76
CA ALA A 246 -6.74 -18.22 -15.92
C ALA A 246 -5.46 -17.70 -15.27
N TYR A 247 -4.68 -18.61 -14.71
CA TYR A 247 -3.53 -18.30 -13.89
C TYR A 247 -2.26 -18.98 -14.42
N ASP A 248 -1.10 -18.40 -14.10
CA ASP A 248 0.19 -19.04 -14.32
C ASP A 248 0.55 -20.00 -13.16
N ALA A 249 1.74 -20.59 -13.23
CA ALA A 249 2.23 -21.53 -12.21
C ALA A 249 2.53 -20.89 -10.84
N GLU A 250 2.53 -19.55 -10.73
CA GLU A 250 2.66 -18.79 -9.47
C GLU A 250 1.32 -18.25 -8.99
N ASN A 251 0.21 -18.76 -9.53
CA ASN A 251 -1.16 -18.34 -9.22
C ASN A 251 -1.42 -16.85 -9.53
N ARG A 252 -0.68 -16.25 -10.48
CA ARG A 252 -0.94 -14.89 -10.95
C ARG A 252 -1.96 -14.92 -12.09
N LEU A 253 -2.92 -14.00 -12.07
CA LEU A 253 -3.94 -13.88 -13.10
C LEU A 253 -3.32 -13.44 -14.42
N VAL A 254 -3.29 -14.30 -15.44
CA VAL A 254 -2.72 -14.00 -16.77
C VAL A 254 -3.78 -13.67 -17.81
N SER A 255 -5.01 -14.12 -17.63
CA SER A 255 -6.12 -13.72 -18.50
C SER A 255 -7.46 -13.75 -17.79
N ALA A 256 -8.36 -12.88 -18.25
CA ALA A 256 -9.75 -12.83 -17.84
C ALA A 256 -10.63 -12.57 -19.07
N ARG A 257 -11.82 -13.19 -19.09
CA ARG A 257 -12.81 -12.97 -20.18
C ARG A 257 -14.23 -13.12 -19.67
N GLY A 258 -15.15 -12.49 -20.33
CA GLY A 258 -16.56 -12.59 -19.98
C GLY A 258 -17.31 -11.28 -20.12
N THR A 259 -18.24 -11.03 -19.20
CA THR A 259 -18.97 -9.77 -19.11
C THR A 259 -18.72 -9.16 -17.74
N GLY A 260 -18.20 -7.94 -17.73
CA GLY A 260 -17.88 -7.18 -16.52
C GLY A 260 -18.64 -5.85 -16.47
N PRO A 261 -18.25 -4.92 -15.58
CA PRO A 261 -18.91 -3.63 -15.42
C PRO A 261 -18.98 -2.80 -16.70
N GLU A 262 -17.94 -2.88 -17.55
CA GLU A 262 -17.84 -2.13 -18.82
C GLU A 262 -18.35 -2.93 -20.03
N GLY A 263 -18.98 -4.08 -19.81
CA GLY A 263 -19.51 -4.93 -20.87
C GLY A 263 -18.66 -6.16 -21.16
N ARG A 264 -18.77 -6.70 -22.39
CA ARG A 264 -18.03 -7.90 -22.79
C ARG A 264 -16.57 -7.58 -23.05
N PHE A 265 -15.66 -8.41 -22.50
CA PHE A 265 -14.22 -8.21 -22.60
C PHE A 265 -13.42 -9.51 -22.72
N GLU A 266 -12.20 -9.37 -23.22
CA GLU A 266 -11.08 -10.30 -23.10
C GLU A 266 -9.85 -9.52 -22.68
N ALA A 267 -9.18 -9.92 -21.58
CA ALA A 267 -8.02 -9.26 -21.00
C ALA A 267 -6.83 -10.20 -20.86
N ARG A 268 -5.63 -9.66 -21.05
CA ARG A 268 -4.34 -10.35 -20.82
C ARG A 268 -3.43 -9.48 -19.96
N TYR A 269 -2.74 -10.12 -19.02
CA TYR A 269 -1.86 -9.47 -18.06
C TYR A 269 -0.47 -10.08 -18.14
N HIS A 270 0.55 -9.21 -18.20
CA HIS A 270 1.96 -9.61 -18.24
C HIS A 270 2.67 -9.11 -16.99
N TYR A 271 3.65 -9.89 -16.52
CA TYR A 271 4.36 -9.62 -15.28
C TYR A 271 5.87 -9.71 -15.50
N ASP A 272 6.64 -8.92 -14.74
CA ASP A 272 8.10 -9.01 -14.70
C ASP A 272 8.60 -10.15 -13.79
N ALA A 273 9.92 -10.25 -13.68
CA ALA A 273 10.58 -11.28 -12.86
C ALA A 273 10.35 -11.09 -11.34
N LEU A 274 9.87 -9.94 -10.90
CA LEU A 274 9.45 -9.67 -9.52
C LEU A 274 7.95 -9.90 -9.28
N GLY A 275 7.20 -10.27 -10.33
CA GLY A 275 5.75 -10.49 -10.23
C GLY A 275 4.92 -9.21 -10.32
N ARG A 276 5.52 -8.06 -10.66
CA ARG A 276 4.81 -6.80 -10.87
C ARG A 276 4.20 -6.78 -12.26
N ARG A 277 2.95 -6.34 -12.39
CA ARG A 277 2.27 -6.25 -13.68
C ARG A 277 2.91 -5.17 -14.56
N THR A 278 3.45 -5.56 -15.70
CA THR A 278 4.11 -4.65 -16.64
C THR A 278 3.20 -4.19 -17.77
N ARG A 279 2.20 -5.00 -18.12
CA ARG A 279 1.31 -4.68 -19.25
C ARG A 279 -0.08 -5.27 -19.04
N LYS A 280 -1.09 -4.53 -19.47
CA LYS A 280 -2.48 -4.94 -19.54
C LYS A 280 -3.02 -4.68 -20.94
N ILE A 281 -3.56 -5.72 -21.59
CA ILE A 281 -4.21 -5.61 -22.92
C ILE A 281 -5.67 -6.00 -22.72
N VAL A 282 -6.59 -5.11 -23.04
CA VAL A 282 -8.04 -5.34 -22.91
C VAL A 282 -8.70 -5.12 -24.26
N THR A 283 -9.40 -6.14 -24.74
CA THR A 283 -10.23 -6.08 -25.94
C THR A 283 -11.70 -6.07 -25.55
N THR A 284 -12.42 -5.06 -26.00
CA THR A 284 -13.87 -4.90 -25.82
C THR A 284 -14.55 -4.74 -27.18
N THR A 285 -15.86 -4.55 -27.17
CA THR A 285 -16.63 -4.20 -28.40
C THR A 285 -16.22 -2.85 -28.98
N HIS A 286 -15.55 -1.98 -28.20
CA HIS A 286 -15.11 -0.64 -28.59
C HIS A 286 -13.67 -0.59 -29.11
N GLY A 287 -12.95 -1.71 -29.04
CA GLY A 287 -11.56 -1.80 -29.49
C GLY A 287 -10.63 -2.42 -28.45
N THR A 288 -9.33 -2.36 -28.73
CA THR A 288 -8.27 -2.88 -27.85
C THR A 288 -7.50 -1.73 -27.23
N THR A 289 -7.30 -1.79 -25.93
CA THR A 289 -6.42 -0.89 -25.17
C THR A 289 -5.17 -1.65 -24.71
N ASP A 290 -4.03 -0.98 -24.71
CA ASP A 290 -2.73 -1.50 -24.27
C ASP A 290 -2.14 -0.50 -23.29
N THR A 291 -2.07 -0.88 -22.01
CA THR A 291 -1.52 -0.06 -20.91
C THR A 291 -0.27 -0.72 -20.38
N ARG A 292 0.81 0.05 -20.25
CA ARG A 292 2.09 -0.38 -19.69
C ARG A 292 2.30 0.26 -18.34
N PHE A 293 2.97 -0.45 -17.44
CA PHE A 293 3.18 -0.04 -16.05
C PHE A 293 4.66 0.02 -15.73
N LEU A 294 5.10 1.14 -15.15
CA LEU A 294 6.45 1.35 -14.64
C LEU A 294 6.39 1.39 -13.12
N TRP A 295 7.37 0.81 -12.48
CA TRP A 295 7.41 0.63 -11.03
C TRP A 295 8.62 1.30 -10.40
N GLN A 296 8.47 1.76 -9.17
CA GLN A 296 9.53 2.11 -8.24
C GLN A 296 9.52 1.07 -7.12
N GLY A 297 10.43 0.10 -7.16
CA GLY A 297 10.30 -1.09 -6.32
C GLY A 297 8.92 -1.74 -6.55
N TYR A 298 8.12 -1.89 -5.50
CA TYR A 298 6.77 -2.45 -5.60
C TYR A 298 5.65 -1.40 -5.69
N ARG A 299 5.96 -0.13 -5.83
CA ARG A 299 4.98 0.94 -5.94
C ARG A 299 4.80 1.37 -7.39
N LEU A 300 3.54 1.46 -7.85
CA LEU A 300 3.23 1.92 -9.20
C LEU A 300 3.70 3.38 -9.37
N LEU A 301 4.64 3.60 -10.29
CA LEU A 301 5.20 4.91 -10.56
C LEU A 301 4.51 5.60 -11.73
N GLN A 302 4.25 4.86 -12.81
CA GLN A 302 3.67 5.44 -14.02
C GLN A 302 2.86 4.38 -14.78
N GLU A 303 1.77 4.81 -15.39
CA GLU A 303 1.11 4.08 -16.47
C GLU A 303 1.30 4.82 -17.79
N GLN A 304 1.43 4.06 -18.87
CA GLN A 304 1.64 4.57 -20.22
C GLN A 304 0.59 3.97 -21.13
N GLN A 305 -0.15 4.82 -21.82
CA GLN A 305 -1.11 4.41 -22.83
C GLN A 305 -0.46 4.31 -24.21
N GLN A 306 -1.08 3.54 -25.10
CA GLN A 306 -0.62 3.39 -26.49
C GLN A 306 -0.57 4.74 -27.25
N THR A 307 -1.37 5.71 -26.86
CA THR A 307 -1.40 7.08 -27.40
C THR A 307 -0.14 7.90 -27.06
N GLY A 308 0.74 7.41 -26.20
CA GLY A 308 1.89 8.14 -25.65
C GLY A 308 1.57 9.01 -24.44
N LEU A 309 0.32 9.01 -23.98
CA LEU A 309 -0.06 9.65 -22.72
C LEU A 309 0.50 8.82 -21.55
N CYS A 310 1.15 9.51 -20.63
CA CYS A 310 1.70 8.97 -19.40
C CYS A 310 0.99 9.60 -18.20
N SER A 311 0.65 8.79 -17.21
CA SER A 311 0.17 9.25 -15.91
C SER A 311 1.19 8.85 -14.84
N THR A 312 1.92 9.84 -14.32
CA THR A 312 2.94 9.62 -13.28
C THR A 312 2.33 9.87 -11.91
N TYR A 313 2.41 8.89 -11.02
CA TYR A 313 1.86 8.92 -9.67
C TYR A 313 2.92 9.35 -8.67
N ILE A 314 2.56 10.31 -7.84
CA ILE A 314 3.38 10.85 -6.76
C ILE A 314 2.68 10.50 -5.45
N TYR A 315 3.43 9.95 -4.51
CA TYR A 315 2.89 9.50 -3.23
C TYR A 315 3.29 10.42 -2.08
N ASP A 316 2.47 10.40 -1.04
CA ASP A 316 2.72 11.17 0.19
C ASP A 316 4.02 10.69 0.86
N PRO A 317 4.98 11.58 1.14
CA PRO A 317 6.23 11.18 1.77
C PRO A 317 6.08 10.68 3.21
N ASN A 318 4.94 10.94 3.86
CA ASN A 318 4.64 10.46 5.21
C ASN A 318 3.75 9.23 5.23
N GLU A 319 3.01 8.98 4.14
CA GLU A 319 2.06 7.88 3.97
C GLU A 319 2.39 7.17 2.65
N ALA A 320 3.41 6.32 2.66
CA ALA A 320 4.09 5.80 1.46
C ALA A 320 3.17 5.19 0.37
N TRP A 321 1.98 4.74 0.75
CA TRP A 321 1.01 4.14 -0.17
C TRP A 321 -0.21 5.03 -0.45
N SER A 322 -0.25 6.23 0.12
CA SER A 322 -1.30 7.22 -0.14
C SER A 322 -0.92 8.06 -1.35
N PRO A 323 -1.69 8.05 -2.45
CA PRO A 323 -1.41 8.90 -3.60
C PRO A 323 -1.60 10.37 -3.22
N LEU A 324 -0.64 11.21 -3.62
CA LEU A 324 -0.64 12.65 -3.39
C LEU A 324 -1.08 13.41 -4.64
N ALA A 325 -0.48 13.08 -5.77
CA ALA A 325 -0.77 13.73 -7.05
C ALA A 325 -0.55 12.77 -8.22
N ARG A 326 -1.18 13.10 -9.34
CA ARG A 326 -0.95 12.50 -10.64
C ARG A 326 -0.58 13.60 -11.63
N VAL A 327 0.48 13.37 -12.41
CA VAL A 327 0.87 14.26 -13.50
C VAL A 327 0.58 13.55 -14.81
N ASP A 328 -0.33 14.10 -15.60
CA ASP A 328 -0.67 13.62 -16.93
C ASP A 328 0.14 14.40 -17.97
N HIS A 329 1.00 13.71 -18.71
CA HIS A 329 1.92 14.32 -19.68
C HIS A 329 2.16 13.42 -20.89
N LEU A 330 2.64 13.97 -21.99
CA LEU A 330 3.18 13.17 -23.09
C LEU A 330 4.58 12.67 -22.73
N ARG A 331 4.97 11.53 -23.31
CA ARG A 331 6.22 10.82 -22.98
C ARG A 331 7.47 11.70 -23.06
N ASP A 332 7.49 12.67 -23.98
CA ASP A 332 8.65 13.51 -24.24
C ASP A 332 8.54 14.92 -23.61
N GLN A 333 7.55 15.15 -22.73
CA GLN A 333 7.31 16.43 -22.09
C GLN A 333 7.74 16.42 -20.62
N ASN A 334 8.48 17.47 -20.21
CA ASN A 334 8.92 17.71 -18.83
C ASN A 334 7.92 18.53 -17.99
N SER A 335 6.72 18.70 -18.48
CA SER A 335 5.59 19.34 -17.80
C SER A 335 4.30 18.62 -18.14
N GLY A 336 3.30 18.72 -17.27
CA GLY A 336 2.02 18.06 -17.46
C GLY A 336 0.91 18.72 -16.67
N GLU A 337 -0.30 18.20 -16.83
CA GLU A 337 -1.46 18.57 -16.02
C GLU A 337 -1.34 17.86 -14.66
N ILE A 338 -1.29 18.63 -13.57
CA ILE A 338 -1.19 18.10 -12.23
C ILE A 338 -2.60 17.99 -11.64
N ASN A 339 -2.92 16.82 -11.11
CA ASN A 339 -4.16 16.52 -10.42
C ASN A 339 -3.85 15.96 -9.02
N TRP A 340 -4.44 16.53 -7.96
CA TRP A 340 -4.16 16.17 -6.57
C TRP A 340 -5.22 15.25 -6.01
N PHE A 341 -4.76 14.24 -5.28
CA PHE A 341 -5.63 13.33 -4.55
C PHE A 341 -5.92 13.85 -3.14
N ASN A 342 -7.20 13.85 -2.77
CA ASN A 342 -7.67 13.98 -1.41
C ASN A 342 -8.09 12.59 -0.94
N THR A 343 -7.25 11.97 -0.11
CA THR A 343 -7.40 10.57 0.32
C THR A 343 -8.02 10.46 1.70
N ASP A 344 -8.66 9.32 1.96
CA ASP A 344 -9.06 8.90 3.30
C ASP A 344 -7.86 8.36 4.09
N LEU A 345 -8.10 7.93 5.32
CA LEU A 345 -7.09 7.42 6.26
C LEU A 345 -6.37 6.17 5.76
N ASN A 346 -7.02 5.35 4.98
CA ASN A 346 -6.47 4.11 4.37
C ASN A 346 -5.83 4.33 3.00
N GLY A 347 -5.63 5.59 2.58
CA GLY A 347 -5.04 5.94 1.29
C GLY A 347 -6.01 5.89 0.10
N ALA A 348 -7.29 5.60 0.32
CA ALA A 348 -8.29 5.60 -0.75
C ALA A 348 -8.56 7.02 -1.28
N PRO A 349 -8.43 7.28 -2.59
CA PRO A 349 -8.80 8.58 -3.17
C PRO A 349 -10.30 8.83 -3.02
N LEU A 350 -10.66 9.94 -2.40
CA LEU A 350 -12.05 10.39 -2.26
C LEU A 350 -12.39 11.47 -3.28
N GLU A 351 -11.50 12.42 -3.50
CA GLU A 351 -11.58 13.39 -4.59
C GLU A 351 -10.25 13.52 -5.33
N VAL A 352 -10.33 13.93 -6.59
CA VAL A 352 -9.20 14.41 -7.40
C VAL A 352 -9.53 15.81 -7.86
N THR A 353 -8.61 16.75 -7.58
CA THR A 353 -8.76 18.17 -7.92
C THR A 353 -7.70 18.62 -8.91
N ASP A 354 -8.04 19.56 -9.81
CA ASP A 354 -7.12 20.15 -10.77
C ASP A 354 -6.38 21.39 -10.19
N GLU A 355 -5.55 22.03 -11.00
CA GLU A 355 -4.76 23.22 -10.62
C GLU A 355 -5.64 24.38 -10.16
N ARG A 356 -6.87 24.49 -10.67
CA ARG A 356 -7.84 25.52 -10.26
C ARG A 356 -8.60 25.14 -9.00
N GLY A 357 -8.35 23.93 -8.46
CA GLY A 357 -9.03 23.41 -7.30
C GLY A 357 -10.43 22.83 -7.61
N ALA A 358 -10.80 22.68 -8.87
CA ALA A 358 -12.06 22.05 -9.26
C ALA A 358 -11.98 20.53 -9.06
N VAL A 359 -13.06 19.93 -8.54
CA VAL A 359 -13.15 18.48 -8.38
C VAL A 359 -13.39 17.84 -9.75
N ARG A 360 -12.45 17.02 -10.21
CA ARG A 360 -12.47 16.31 -11.50
C ARG A 360 -12.98 14.87 -11.37
N TRP A 361 -12.83 14.31 -10.20
CA TRP A 361 -13.32 12.98 -9.85
C TRP A 361 -13.67 12.95 -8.35
N SER A 362 -14.70 12.20 -7.99
CA SER A 362 -15.08 11.93 -6.62
C SER A 362 -15.62 10.51 -6.50
N GLY A 363 -15.15 9.75 -5.52
CA GLY A 363 -15.59 8.38 -5.22
C GLY A 363 -16.37 8.29 -3.92
N GLN A 364 -17.38 7.44 -3.90
CA GLN A 364 -18.03 6.97 -2.69
C GLN A 364 -17.77 5.48 -2.55
N TYR A 365 -17.12 5.10 -1.46
CA TYR A 365 -16.72 3.73 -1.22
C TYR A 365 -17.78 2.97 -0.43
N GLY A 366 -18.07 1.76 -0.86
CA GLY A 366 -18.75 0.77 -0.05
C GLY A 366 -17.84 0.24 1.06
N SER A 367 -18.38 -0.61 1.91
CA SER A 367 -17.70 -1.10 3.12
C SER A 367 -16.37 -1.82 2.87
N PHE A 368 -16.19 -2.39 1.69
CA PHE A 368 -15.00 -3.15 1.29
C PHE A 368 -14.27 -2.57 0.06
N GLY A 369 -14.46 -1.28 -0.22
CA GLY A 369 -13.69 -0.59 -1.27
C GLY A 369 -14.33 -0.60 -2.66
N GLU A 370 -15.53 -1.12 -2.82
CA GLU A 370 -16.31 -0.93 -4.03
C GLU A 370 -16.62 0.56 -4.20
N VAL A 371 -16.28 1.12 -5.37
CA VAL A 371 -16.66 2.50 -5.70
C VAL A 371 -18.06 2.47 -6.28
N ARG A 372 -19.02 3.00 -5.52
CA ARG A 372 -20.41 3.14 -5.94
C ARG A 372 -20.54 4.34 -6.88
N HIS A 373 -21.47 4.26 -7.82
CA HIS A 373 -21.78 5.39 -8.68
C HIS A 373 -22.26 6.58 -7.86
N GLN A 374 -21.79 7.76 -8.23
CA GLN A 374 -22.17 9.01 -7.59
C GLN A 374 -23.67 9.28 -7.80
N SER A 375 -24.35 9.72 -6.74
CA SER A 375 -25.71 10.22 -6.85
C SER A 375 -25.76 11.54 -7.65
N GLU A 376 -26.93 11.92 -8.15
CA GLU A 376 -27.12 13.19 -8.90
C GLU A 376 -26.58 14.43 -8.16
N GLY A 377 -26.56 14.43 -6.82
CA GLY A 377 -25.98 15.49 -6.01
C GLY A 377 -24.47 15.62 -6.16
N PHE A 378 -23.77 14.53 -6.43
CA PHE A 378 -22.33 14.53 -6.69
C PHE A 378 -21.98 14.97 -8.11
N SER A 379 -22.82 14.68 -9.08
CA SER A 379 -22.59 15.10 -10.48
C SER A 379 -22.54 16.62 -10.64
N ARG A 380 -23.10 17.39 -9.70
CA ARG A 380 -22.97 18.86 -9.66
C ARG A 380 -21.60 19.33 -9.16
N VAL A 381 -20.90 18.49 -8.39
CA VAL A 381 -19.57 18.81 -7.83
C VAL A 381 -18.46 18.44 -8.82
N VAL A 382 -18.68 17.43 -9.67
CA VAL A 382 -17.75 17.02 -10.71
C VAL A 382 -17.99 17.86 -11.95
N ASN A 383 -16.98 18.58 -12.41
CA ASN A 383 -17.05 19.40 -13.60
C ASN A 383 -17.43 18.54 -14.84
N ARG A 384 -18.04 19.14 -15.87
CA ARG A 384 -18.39 18.47 -17.15
C ARG A 384 -17.20 17.79 -17.85
N THR A 385 -15.97 18.19 -17.51
CA THR A 385 -14.72 17.57 -17.94
C THR A 385 -14.19 16.60 -16.87
N ALA A 386 -15.07 15.76 -16.30
CA ALA A 386 -14.67 14.74 -15.33
C ALA A 386 -13.53 13.88 -15.88
N MET A 387 -12.61 13.52 -15.00
CA MET A 387 -11.50 12.64 -15.33
C MET A 387 -12.03 11.26 -15.72
N ALA A 388 -11.80 10.86 -16.96
CA ALA A 388 -12.34 9.61 -17.50
C ALA A 388 -11.71 8.36 -16.86
N HIS A 389 -10.46 8.49 -16.33
CA HIS A 389 -9.70 7.38 -15.80
C HIS A 389 -9.06 7.76 -14.45
N GLN A 390 -9.55 7.14 -13.37
CA GLN A 390 -8.97 7.20 -12.02
C GLN A 390 -9.01 5.79 -11.41
N PRO A 391 -7.91 5.00 -11.57
CA PRO A 391 -7.91 3.58 -11.21
C PRO A 391 -7.48 3.30 -9.77
N LEU A 392 -6.84 4.25 -9.06
CA LEU A 392 -6.33 4.00 -7.72
C LEU A 392 -7.47 3.80 -6.72
N ARG A 393 -7.30 2.83 -5.81
CA ARG A 393 -8.28 2.44 -4.79
C ARG A 393 -7.63 2.47 -3.40
N TYR A 394 -7.80 1.44 -2.59
CA TYR A 394 -7.06 1.30 -1.34
C TYR A 394 -5.56 1.29 -1.59
N ALA A 395 -4.75 1.47 -0.54
CA ALA A 395 -3.29 1.46 -0.62
C ALA A 395 -2.77 0.29 -1.48
N GLY A 396 -2.00 0.60 -2.53
CA GLY A 396 -1.45 -0.39 -3.47
C GLY A 396 -2.42 -0.95 -4.51
N GLN A 397 -3.71 -0.58 -4.49
CA GLN A 397 -4.72 -1.13 -5.40
C GLN A 397 -4.92 -0.29 -6.67
N TYR A 398 -5.08 -0.99 -7.78
CA TYR A 398 -5.42 -0.45 -9.10
C TYR A 398 -6.67 -1.16 -9.63
N ALA A 399 -7.75 -0.43 -9.85
CA ALA A 399 -9.02 -0.99 -10.35
C ALA A 399 -8.93 -1.34 -11.83
N ASP A 400 -9.32 -2.56 -12.16
CA ASP A 400 -9.48 -3.04 -13.52
C ASP A 400 -10.97 -2.96 -13.91
N GLY A 401 -11.34 -1.93 -14.69
CA GLY A 401 -12.72 -1.63 -15.07
C GLY A 401 -13.39 -2.79 -15.81
N GLU A 402 -12.63 -3.54 -16.61
CA GLU A 402 -13.10 -4.68 -17.37
C GLU A 402 -13.60 -5.82 -16.47
N THR A 403 -12.92 -6.11 -15.36
CA THR A 403 -13.30 -7.19 -14.45
C THR A 403 -14.09 -6.71 -13.23
N GLY A 404 -13.88 -5.45 -12.80
CA GLY A 404 -14.33 -4.93 -11.52
C GLY A 404 -13.50 -5.41 -10.34
N LEU A 405 -12.38 -6.10 -10.59
CA LEU A 405 -11.40 -6.48 -9.57
C LEU A 405 -10.35 -5.38 -9.38
N HIS A 406 -9.68 -5.38 -8.23
CA HIS A 406 -8.54 -4.50 -7.99
C HIS A 406 -7.25 -5.32 -8.01
N TYR A 407 -6.34 -4.96 -8.92
CA TYR A 407 -4.98 -5.47 -8.91
C TYR A 407 -4.25 -4.93 -7.68
N ASN A 408 -3.72 -5.81 -6.83
CA ASN A 408 -3.06 -5.51 -5.57
C ASN A 408 -1.69 -6.20 -5.51
N LEU A 409 -0.84 -5.92 -6.50
CA LEU A 409 0.48 -6.47 -6.76
C LEU A 409 0.50 -8.01 -6.87
N PHE A 410 0.64 -8.74 -5.76
CA PHE A 410 0.74 -10.21 -5.80
C PHE A 410 -0.60 -10.92 -5.87
N ARG A 411 -1.70 -10.22 -5.60
CA ARG A 411 -3.06 -10.76 -5.64
C ARG A 411 -4.04 -9.81 -6.34
N TYR A 412 -5.22 -10.32 -6.64
CA TYR A 412 -6.36 -9.52 -7.07
C TYR A 412 -7.42 -9.52 -5.97
N TYR A 413 -7.93 -8.37 -5.66
CA TYR A 413 -8.93 -8.13 -4.64
C TYR A 413 -10.32 -7.96 -5.28
N ASP A 414 -11.33 -8.62 -4.72
CA ASP A 414 -12.73 -8.43 -5.10
C ASP A 414 -13.43 -7.49 -4.11
N PRO A 415 -13.69 -6.23 -4.48
CA PRO A 415 -14.29 -5.25 -3.58
C PRO A 415 -15.76 -5.52 -3.25
N GLN A 416 -16.46 -6.36 -4.03
CA GLN A 416 -17.83 -6.77 -3.75
C GLN A 416 -17.91 -7.76 -2.58
N VAL A 417 -16.84 -8.53 -2.38
CA VAL A 417 -16.77 -9.60 -1.37
C VAL A 417 -15.80 -9.27 -0.25
N GLY A 418 -14.97 -8.25 -0.43
CA GLY A 418 -14.01 -7.82 0.57
C GLY A 418 -12.81 -8.76 0.77
N ARG A 419 -12.42 -9.53 -0.27
CA ARG A 419 -11.38 -10.55 -0.15
C ARG A 419 -10.57 -10.73 -1.44
N PHE A 420 -9.41 -11.37 -1.32
CA PHE A 420 -8.62 -11.79 -2.48
C PHE A 420 -9.25 -12.99 -3.21
N ILE A 421 -8.97 -13.12 -4.51
CA ILE A 421 -9.50 -14.19 -5.37
C ILE A 421 -8.58 -15.41 -5.44
N VAL A 422 -7.38 -15.33 -4.87
CA VAL A 422 -6.38 -16.41 -4.77
C VAL A 422 -5.86 -16.49 -3.33
N GLN A 423 -5.29 -17.63 -2.97
CA GLN A 423 -4.63 -17.82 -1.68
C GLN A 423 -3.40 -16.93 -1.53
N ASP A 424 -3.05 -16.64 -0.29
CA ASP A 424 -1.86 -15.86 0.03
C ASP A 424 -0.57 -16.59 -0.41
N PRO A 425 0.28 -15.97 -1.25
CA PRO A 425 1.54 -16.59 -1.68
C PRO A 425 2.52 -16.89 -0.53
N ILE A 426 2.42 -16.15 0.59
CA ILE A 426 3.23 -16.41 1.79
C ILE A 426 2.54 -17.38 2.77
N GLY A 427 1.39 -17.92 2.39
CA GLY A 427 0.63 -18.87 3.17
C GLY A 427 0.21 -18.32 4.53
N LEU A 428 0.34 -19.12 5.59
CA LEU A 428 -0.06 -18.74 6.95
C LEU A 428 0.73 -17.57 7.55
N ASN A 429 1.83 -17.13 6.93
CA ASN A 429 2.54 -15.91 7.35
C ASN A 429 1.71 -14.65 7.14
N GLY A 430 0.75 -14.66 6.23
CA GLY A 430 -0.22 -13.56 6.01
C GLY A 430 -1.45 -13.62 6.94
N GLY A 431 -1.64 -14.72 7.67
CA GLY A 431 -2.77 -14.95 8.57
C GLY A 431 -3.45 -16.31 8.36
N TRP A 432 -4.41 -16.62 9.21
CA TRP A 432 -5.14 -17.90 9.16
C TRP A 432 -6.08 -18.01 7.95
N ASN A 433 -6.70 -16.89 7.55
CA ASN A 433 -7.55 -16.85 6.35
C ASN A 433 -6.71 -16.40 5.15
N LEU A 434 -6.38 -17.35 4.28
CA LEU A 434 -5.51 -17.12 3.12
C LEU A 434 -6.09 -16.17 2.06
N TYR A 435 -7.36 -15.79 2.16
CA TYR A 435 -8.03 -14.87 1.23
C TYR A 435 -8.34 -13.51 1.85
N GLN A 436 -8.08 -13.32 3.15
CA GLN A 436 -8.41 -12.09 3.86
C GLN A 436 -7.52 -10.93 3.37
N TYR A 437 -8.15 -9.75 3.18
CA TYR A 437 -7.42 -8.50 2.98
C TYR A 437 -6.95 -7.93 4.32
N ALA A 438 -7.88 -7.66 5.23
CA ALA A 438 -7.63 -7.08 6.54
C ALA A 438 -8.82 -7.36 7.48
N PRO A 439 -8.67 -7.25 8.80
CA PRO A 439 -9.79 -7.32 9.76
C PRO A 439 -10.84 -6.26 9.49
N ASN A 440 -10.41 -5.04 9.19
CA ASN A 440 -11.26 -4.00 8.63
C ASN A 440 -10.44 -3.11 7.66
N PRO A 441 -10.99 -2.76 6.51
CA PRO A 441 -10.28 -2.00 5.48
C PRO A 441 -10.19 -0.48 5.78
N LEU A 442 -10.76 -0.01 6.88
CA LEU A 442 -10.78 1.41 7.25
C LEU A 442 -9.53 1.79 8.05
N GLY A 443 -9.04 0.87 8.88
CA GLY A 443 -7.87 1.06 9.74
C GLY A 443 -6.68 0.18 9.40
N TRP A 444 -6.81 -0.70 8.40
CA TRP A 444 -5.76 -1.62 7.98
C TRP A 444 -5.55 -1.56 6.47
N ILE A 445 -4.32 -1.71 6.04
CA ILE A 445 -3.93 -1.75 4.62
C ILE A 445 -3.09 -2.99 4.33
N ASP A 446 -3.20 -3.51 3.11
CA ASP A 446 -2.32 -4.54 2.56
C ASP A 446 -1.86 -4.12 1.16
N PRO A 447 -0.85 -3.25 1.06
CA PRO A 447 -0.45 -2.65 -0.21
C PRO A 447 0.15 -3.62 -1.22
N LEU A 448 0.69 -4.74 -0.73
CA LEU A 448 1.34 -5.75 -1.56
C LEU A 448 0.43 -6.94 -1.86
N GLY A 449 -0.70 -7.06 -1.16
CA GLY A 449 -1.49 -8.28 -1.20
C GLY A 449 -0.78 -9.46 -0.54
N LEU A 450 -0.09 -9.26 0.59
CA LEU A 450 0.66 -10.26 1.36
C LEU A 450 0.42 -10.14 2.86
N CYS A 451 0.89 -9.02 3.45
CA CYS A 451 0.82 -8.76 4.88
C CYS A 451 0.02 -7.50 5.15
N LYS A 452 -0.98 -7.62 5.99
CA LYS A 452 -1.77 -6.48 6.48
C LYS A 452 -1.03 -5.72 7.57
N THR A 453 -1.10 -4.38 7.51
CA THR A 453 -0.57 -3.47 8.53
C THR A 453 -1.63 -2.46 8.92
N GLU A 454 -1.59 -1.95 10.15
CA GLU A 454 -2.46 -0.83 10.52
C GLU A 454 -2.14 0.38 9.64
N SER A 455 -3.18 1.00 9.08
CA SER A 455 -3.02 2.28 8.39
C SER A 455 -2.61 3.36 9.39
N ASN A 456 -1.84 4.35 8.95
CA ASN A 456 -1.31 5.44 9.80
C ASN A 456 -2.36 6.33 10.49
N ALA A 457 -3.61 5.89 10.60
CA ALA A 457 -4.61 6.54 11.44
C ALA A 457 -4.15 6.68 12.91
N GLY A 458 -3.11 5.97 13.31
CA GLY A 458 -2.54 5.91 14.66
C GLY A 458 -1.02 5.99 14.74
N GLY A 459 -0.34 6.77 13.93
CA GLY A 459 0.96 7.35 14.27
C GLY A 459 2.20 6.45 14.28
N LYS A 460 2.29 5.35 13.48
CA LYS A 460 3.57 4.71 13.18
C LYS A 460 3.71 4.52 11.67
N ASN A 461 4.62 5.28 11.07
CA ASN A 461 4.97 5.18 9.66
C ASN A 461 5.54 3.79 9.32
N PRO A 462 5.03 3.07 8.32
CA PRO A 462 5.87 2.10 7.64
C PRO A 462 6.99 2.89 6.95
N ASN A 463 8.23 2.51 7.21
CA ASN A 463 9.40 3.19 6.64
C ASN A 463 9.29 3.27 5.11
N PRO A 464 9.69 4.40 4.51
CA PRO A 464 9.68 4.54 3.06
C PRO A 464 10.53 3.46 2.39
N PRO A 465 10.27 3.13 1.10
CA PRO A 465 11.08 2.18 0.34
C PRO A 465 12.57 2.52 0.45
N GLY A 466 13.40 1.56 0.83
CA GLY A 466 14.84 1.74 1.06
C GLY A 466 15.26 1.76 2.53
N GLN A 467 14.34 1.93 3.48
CA GLN A 467 14.60 1.73 4.90
C GLN A 467 13.78 0.54 5.39
N GLY A 468 14.42 -0.51 5.85
CA GLY A 468 13.75 -1.66 6.44
C GLY A 468 12.81 -1.26 7.58
N TYR A 469 11.72 -2.01 7.79
CA TYR A 469 10.80 -1.70 8.88
C TYR A 469 11.45 -1.91 10.25
N HIS A 470 10.97 -1.17 11.24
CA HIS A 470 11.24 -1.34 12.64
C HIS A 470 9.91 -1.54 13.35
N ASN A 471 9.57 -2.78 13.65
CA ASN A 471 8.35 -3.13 14.36
C ASN A 471 8.66 -3.32 15.83
N GLU A 472 7.98 -2.59 16.73
CA GLU A 472 8.20 -2.66 18.16
C GLU A 472 6.98 -3.23 18.88
N THR A 473 7.21 -4.26 19.67
CA THR A 473 6.21 -4.92 20.52
C THR A 473 6.69 -5.01 21.97
N TYR A 474 5.79 -5.30 22.89
CA TYR A 474 6.13 -5.42 24.31
C TYR A 474 5.93 -6.84 24.78
N ALA A 475 6.91 -7.36 25.54
CA ALA A 475 6.76 -8.66 26.19
C ALA A 475 5.55 -8.65 27.14
N PRO A 476 4.71 -9.68 27.12
CA PRO A 476 3.47 -9.73 27.89
C PRO A 476 3.70 -9.74 29.42
N LYS A 477 4.88 -10.15 29.84
CA LYS A 477 5.28 -10.17 31.28
C LYS A 477 6.70 -9.63 31.42
N PRO A 478 7.00 -8.88 32.50
CA PRO A 478 8.36 -8.48 32.81
C PRO A 478 9.20 -9.71 33.24
N VAL A 479 10.51 -9.62 33.01
CA VAL A 479 11.49 -10.64 33.37
C VAL A 479 12.18 -10.19 34.65
N LYS A 480 12.49 -11.12 35.55
CA LYS A 480 13.28 -10.81 36.74
C LYS A 480 14.73 -10.54 36.35
N PRO A 481 15.44 -9.64 37.06
CA PRO A 481 16.84 -9.34 36.76
C PRO A 481 17.76 -10.57 36.72
N GLU A 482 17.54 -11.53 37.61
CA GLU A 482 18.29 -12.79 37.70
C GLU A 482 18.09 -13.71 36.47
N ASP A 483 16.95 -13.61 35.82
CA ASP A 483 16.59 -14.44 34.64
C ASP A 483 16.95 -13.77 33.32
N ALA A 484 17.27 -12.47 33.31
CA ALA A 484 17.48 -11.70 32.11
C ALA A 484 18.68 -12.20 31.28
N LEU A 485 19.81 -12.52 31.93
CA LEU A 485 21.02 -13.00 31.26
C LEU A 485 20.79 -14.38 30.61
N ASN A 486 20.13 -15.29 31.31
CA ASN A 486 19.79 -16.61 30.78
C ASN A 486 18.89 -16.46 29.53
N ARG A 487 17.94 -15.53 29.59
CA ARG A 487 17.06 -15.23 28.44
C ARG A 487 17.82 -14.60 27.26
N TRP A 488 18.88 -13.80 27.54
CA TRP A 488 19.73 -13.28 26.46
C TRP A 488 20.49 -14.39 25.76
N ASP A 489 21.08 -15.32 26.53
CA ASP A 489 21.80 -16.47 25.99
C ASP A 489 20.88 -17.39 25.17
N ASP A 490 19.69 -17.65 25.67
CA ASP A 490 18.67 -18.43 24.95
C ASP A 490 18.24 -17.73 23.63
N PHE A 491 18.03 -16.41 23.67
CA PHE A 491 17.63 -15.65 22.50
C PHE A 491 18.75 -15.52 21.46
N LEU A 492 19.98 -15.22 21.87
CA LEU A 492 21.13 -15.06 20.96
C LEU A 492 21.61 -16.41 20.43
N GLY A 493 21.45 -17.47 21.19
CA GLY A 493 21.93 -18.83 20.87
C GLY A 493 23.45 -18.99 20.99
N PRO A 494 23.97 -20.22 20.75
CA PRO A 494 25.37 -20.53 20.91
C PRO A 494 26.25 -19.90 19.82
N GLY A 495 27.51 -19.57 20.18
CA GLY A 495 28.55 -19.12 19.27
C GLY A 495 29.21 -17.81 19.67
N PRO A 496 30.22 -17.35 18.93
CA PRO A 496 30.89 -16.09 19.23
C PRO A 496 29.94 -14.93 18.86
N HIS A 497 29.58 -14.15 19.87
CA HIS A 497 28.77 -12.94 19.68
C HIS A 497 29.66 -11.76 19.23
N THR A 498 29.09 -10.82 18.52
CA THR A 498 29.75 -9.59 18.06
C THR A 498 28.98 -8.36 18.55
N ASN A 499 29.52 -7.18 18.30
CA ASN A 499 28.80 -5.91 18.49
C ASN A 499 28.62 -5.14 17.19
N ILE A 500 28.70 -5.82 16.06
CA ILE A 500 28.51 -5.18 14.75
C ILE A 500 27.02 -5.06 14.47
N HIS A 501 26.54 -3.83 14.33
CA HIS A 501 25.13 -3.54 14.07
C HIS A 501 24.68 -4.14 12.73
N PRO A 502 23.65 -5.01 12.68
CA PRO A 502 23.29 -5.77 11.47
C PRO A 502 22.91 -4.92 10.24
N ARG A 503 22.37 -3.72 10.47
CA ARG A 503 21.95 -2.82 9.37
C ARG A 503 23.08 -1.92 8.89
N THR A 504 23.92 -1.42 9.79
CA THR A 504 24.94 -0.42 9.43
C THR A 504 26.32 -1.02 9.20
N GLY A 505 26.59 -2.23 9.68
CA GLY A 505 27.90 -2.87 9.65
C GLY A 505 28.93 -2.19 10.55
N LEU A 506 28.55 -1.24 11.40
CA LEU A 506 29.43 -0.51 12.31
C LEU A 506 29.37 -1.07 13.73
N PRO A 507 30.45 -0.95 14.54
CA PRO A 507 30.42 -1.30 15.94
C PRO A 507 29.38 -0.48 16.71
N ASP A 508 28.56 -1.16 17.53
CA ASP A 508 27.55 -0.57 18.40
C ASP A 508 27.81 -1.08 19.85
N PRO A 509 28.31 -0.21 20.76
CA PRO A 509 28.68 -0.61 22.12
C PRO A 509 27.46 -1.02 22.96
N ASP A 510 26.26 -0.61 22.58
CA ASP A 510 25.03 -0.89 23.32
C ASP A 510 24.33 -2.16 22.80
N ARG A 511 25.02 -3.00 22.01
CA ARG A 511 24.45 -4.16 21.34
C ARG A 511 25.31 -5.41 21.44
N ILE A 512 24.65 -6.56 21.61
CA ILE A 512 25.23 -7.90 21.44
C ILE A 512 24.50 -8.58 20.29
N VAL A 513 25.23 -9.08 19.30
CA VAL A 513 24.68 -9.69 18.08
C VAL A 513 25.04 -11.17 18.03
N SER A 514 24.08 -12.03 17.72
CA SER A 514 24.25 -13.47 17.53
C SER A 514 25.28 -13.81 16.45
N ALA A 515 25.85 -15.01 16.52
CA ALA A 515 26.85 -15.48 15.56
C ALA A 515 26.36 -15.49 14.10
N ASP A 516 25.06 -15.67 13.88
CA ASP A 516 24.42 -15.66 12.56
C ASP A 516 24.02 -14.25 12.09
N GLY A 517 24.21 -13.21 12.91
CA GLY A 517 23.86 -11.83 12.62
C GLY A 517 22.36 -11.53 12.55
N LYS A 518 21.50 -12.50 12.91
CA LYS A 518 20.04 -12.38 12.75
C LYS A 518 19.32 -11.97 14.02
N ARG A 519 19.97 -12.00 15.17
CA ARG A 519 19.39 -11.63 16.46
C ARG A 519 20.33 -10.72 17.20
N SER A 520 19.78 -9.75 17.92
CA SER A 520 20.60 -8.90 18.79
C SER A 520 19.85 -8.50 20.06
N ILE A 521 20.62 -8.28 21.12
CA ILE A 521 20.15 -7.63 22.35
C ILE A 521 20.68 -6.21 22.34
N ARG A 522 19.79 -5.22 22.56
CA ARG A 522 20.16 -3.81 22.75
C ARG A 522 19.79 -3.36 24.15
N TYR A 523 20.75 -2.72 24.87
CA TYR A 523 20.62 -2.38 26.29
C TYR A 523 21.36 -1.10 26.66
N GLY A 524 21.32 -0.08 25.88
CA GLY A 524 22.07 1.15 26.05
C GLY A 524 21.69 1.97 27.30
N ASN A 525 22.38 3.09 27.47
CA ASN A 525 22.21 3.97 28.63
C ASN A 525 20.78 4.53 28.77
N HIS A 526 20.07 4.72 27.64
CA HIS A 526 18.69 5.19 27.64
C HIS A 526 17.73 4.18 28.27
N GLU A 527 17.95 2.89 28.02
CA GLU A 527 17.15 1.79 28.52
C GLU A 527 17.43 1.50 30.01
N MET A 528 18.72 1.56 30.39
CA MET A 528 19.19 1.21 31.74
C MET A 528 19.13 2.36 32.74
N ASN A 529 19.14 3.62 32.28
CA ASN A 529 19.02 4.81 33.13
C ASN A 529 17.59 5.33 33.28
N SER A 530 16.60 4.61 32.74
CA SER A 530 15.18 4.89 33.00
C SER A 530 14.86 4.69 34.50
N LYS A 531 13.68 5.18 34.97
CA LYS A 531 13.25 4.92 36.35
C LYS A 531 13.35 3.41 36.67
N PRO A 532 13.78 2.98 37.87
CA PRO A 532 14.01 1.57 38.17
C PRO A 532 12.88 0.59 37.81
N THR A 533 11.65 1.06 37.88
CA THR A 533 10.45 0.30 37.45
C THR A 533 10.25 0.21 35.96
N LYS A 534 11.05 0.96 35.16
CA LYS A 534 10.94 1.05 33.70
C LYS A 534 12.19 0.54 32.97
N HIS A 535 13.14 -0.03 33.68
CA HIS A 535 14.30 -0.66 33.05
C HIS A 535 13.84 -1.71 32.06
N HIS A 536 14.46 -1.74 30.91
CA HIS A 536 14.13 -2.67 29.83
C HIS A 536 15.33 -2.87 28.91
N TYR A 537 15.29 -3.90 28.12
CA TYR A 537 16.17 -4.15 27.00
C TYR A 537 15.34 -4.57 25.78
N HIS A 538 15.97 -4.65 24.65
CA HIS A 538 15.33 -4.99 23.38
C HIS A 538 15.87 -6.32 22.85
N GLU A 539 14.99 -7.27 22.53
CA GLU A 539 15.27 -8.45 21.72
C GLU A 539 14.92 -8.13 20.29
N GLU A 540 15.91 -8.07 19.41
CA GLU A 540 15.73 -7.67 18.03
C GLU A 540 16.00 -8.85 17.11
N THR A 541 15.03 -9.17 16.25
CA THR A 541 15.17 -10.15 15.18
C THR A 541 15.32 -9.44 13.84
N TRP A 542 16.43 -9.71 13.17
CA TRP A 542 16.81 -9.07 11.92
C TRP A 542 16.52 -9.98 10.74
N THR A 543 15.78 -9.47 9.75
CA THR A 543 15.43 -10.19 8.54
C THR A 543 15.83 -9.35 7.33
N LEU A 544 16.68 -9.91 6.48
CA LEU A 544 16.99 -9.28 5.21
C LEU A 544 15.78 -9.41 4.28
N ASP A 545 15.24 -8.30 3.83
CA ASP A 545 14.31 -8.26 2.70
C ASP A 545 15.12 -8.37 1.40
N PRO A 546 15.07 -9.51 0.70
CA PRO A 546 15.89 -9.72 -0.48
C PRO A 546 15.42 -8.89 -1.69
N ALA A 547 14.16 -8.43 -1.68
CA ALA A 547 13.61 -7.63 -2.77
C ALA A 547 14.10 -6.19 -2.73
N ASN A 548 14.27 -5.64 -1.52
CA ASN A 548 14.68 -4.25 -1.33
C ASN A 548 16.10 -4.12 -0.77
N ASN A 549 16.76 -5.25 -0.47
CA ASN A 549 18.08 -5.34 0.17
C ASN A 549 18.18 -4.50 1.46
N VAL A 550 17.12 -4.50 2.26
CA VAL A 550 17.06 -3.77 3.53
C VAL A 550 16.92 -4.74 4.70
N MET A 551 17.56 -4.42 5.80
CA MET A 551 17.42 -5.17 7.05
C MET A 551 16.19 -4.67 7.80
N ASN A 552 15.18 -5.51 7.89
CA ASN A 552 14.01 -5.32 8.72
C ASN A 552 14.32 -5.74 10.16
N VAL A 553 13.71 -5.12 11.13
CA VAL A 553 13.86 -5.49 12.53
C VAL A 553 12.51 -5.59 13.23
N ASP A 554 12.27 -6.75 13.84
CA ASP A 554 11.23 -6.96 14.84
C ASP A 554 11.83 -6.81 16.22
N ASN A 555 11.37 -5.84 16.98
CA ASN A 555 11.92 -5.42 18.26
C ASN A 555 10.93 -5.75 19.38
N LEU A 556 11.30 -6.64 20.28
CA LEU A 556 10.53 -6.96 21.48
C LEU A 556 11.12 -6.23 22.69
N VAL A 557 10.39 -5.28 23.24
CA VAL A 557 10.77 -4.56 24.47
C VAL A 557 10.47 -5.44 25.69
N VAL A 558 11.51 -5.82 26.43
CA VAL A 558 11.42 -6.68 27.61
C VAL A 558 11.69 -5.86 28.86
N ARG A 559 10.71 -5.70 29.72
CA ARG A 559 10.89 -4.99 31.02
C ARG A 559 11.60 -5.84 32.03
N VAL A 560 12.54 -5.22 32.75
CA VAL A 560 13.30 -5.82 33.86
C VAL A 560 13.21 -4.87 35.08
N PRO A 561 12.11 -4.87 35.81
CA PRO A 561 11.94 -3.97 36.95
C PRO A 561 12.98 -4.30 38.03
N ILE A 562 13.79 -3.34 38.39
CA ILE A 562 14.69 -3.44 39.54
C ILE A 562 13.90 -2.94 40.75
N LEU A 563 13.41 -3.85 41.56
CA LEU A 563 12.82 -3.53 42.86
C LEU A 563 13.97 -3.33 43.86
N LYS A 564 14.00 -2.16 44.51
CA LYS A 564 14.91 -1.91 45.63
C LYS A 564 14.50 -2.69 46.85
#